data_0893b028ca06fc51c42e06fbb72bf596
#
_entry.id   0893b028ca06fc51c42e06fbb72bf596
#
_cell.length_a   1.000
_cell.length_b   1.000
_cell.length_c   1.000
_cell.angle_alpha   90.00
_cell.angle_beta   90.00
_cell.angle_gamma   90.00
#
_symmetry.space_group_name_H-M   'P 1'
#
loop_
_entity.id
_entity.type
_entity.pdbx_description
1 polymer ?
#
loop_
_entity_poly.entity_id
_entity_poly.type
_entity_poly.pdbx_seq_one_letter_code
_entity_poly.pdbx_strand_id
1 'polypeptide(L)'
;KEIIIVNDNSTDKSSEIIENLISKNQNIEIKYILHSINTGKGSAIHSGIKAATGDFTIIQDADLEYDPYEINILLKPVIDGHADVVYGSRFLGSSAHRILFFWHSIGNKYLTFLSNMFTNLNLTDMETCYKLFKTSILQNIELNEKRFGFEPEITAKISKIKGIRIYEVGISYYGRTYSEGKKINWKDGFKAIYCILKYNI
;
A
#
# COMPACT_ATOMS: atom_id res chain seq x y z
N LYS A 1 3.36 -2.13 -19.30
CA LYS A 1 2.51 -1.96 -18.11
C LYS A 1 1.79 -3.27 -17.85
N GLU A 2 2.00 -3.88 -16.70
CA GLU A 2 1.32 -5.09 -16.24
C GLU A 2 0.37 -4.76 -15.09
N ILE A 3 -0.66 -5.58 -14.95
CA ILE A 3 -1.60 -5.54 -13.82
C ILE A 3 -1.58 -6.92 -13.16
N ILE A 4 -1.27 -6.97 -11.87
CA ILE A 4 -1.29 -8.21 -11.10
C ILE A 4 -2.45 -8.16 -10.13
N ILE A 5 -3.45 -9.00 -10.35
CA ILE A 5 -4.64 -9.10 -9.51
C ILE A 5 -4.46 -10.32 -8.60
N VAL A 6 -4.42 -10.09 -7.30
CA VAL A 6 -4.34 -11.17 -6.31
C VAL A 6 -5.68 -11.26 -5.58
N ASN A 7 -6.37 -12.36 -5.74
CA ASN A 7 -7.60 -12.67 -5.04
C ASN A 7 -7.29 -13.59 -3.84
N ASP A 8 -7.43 -13.06 -2.64
CA ASP A 8 -7.16 -13.78 -1.40
C ASP A 8 -8.37 -14.62 -0.96
N ASN A 9 -8.84 -15.48 -1.86
CA ASN A 9 -9.98 -16.39 -1.66
C ASN A 9 -11.28 -15.64 -1.30
N SER A 10 -11.68 -14.69 -2.15
CA SER A 10 -12.96 -14.00 -2.01
C SER A 10 -14.14 -14.98 -2.21
N THR A 11 -15.18 -14.83 -1.39
CA THR A 11 -16.38 -15.69 -1.41
C THR A 11 -17.53 -15.11 -2.23
N ASP A 12 -17.34 -13.93 -2.80
CA ASP A 12 -18.30 -13.24 -3.68
C ASP A 12 -17.98 -13.49 -5.17
N LYS A 13 -18.58 -12.70 -6.04
CA LYS A 13 -18.38 -12.80 -7.51
C LYS A 13 -17.03 -12.25 -8.01
N SER A 14 -16.08 -11.94 -7.14
CA SER A 14 -14.80 -11.33 -7.56
C SER A 14 -14.06 -12.16 -8.60
N SER A 15 -13.97 -13.48 -8.43
CA SER A 15 -13.29 -14.36 -9.41
C SER A 15 -13.93 -14.29 -10.79
N GLU A 16 -15.26 -14.41 -10.87
CA GLU A 16 -16.01 -14.34 -12.13
C GLU A 16 -15.80 -12.98 -12.83
N ILE A 17 -15.83 -11.89 -12.06
CA ILE A 17 -15.62 -10.53 -12.58
C ILE A 17 -14.19 -10.37 -13.14
N ILE A 18 -13.18 -10.88 -12.44
CA ILE A 18 -11.79 -10.81 -12.86
C ILE A 18 -11.56 -11.61 -14.14
N GLU A 19 -12.06 -12.83 -14.21
CA GLU A 19 -11.95 -13.68 -15.41
C GLU A 19 -12.62 -13.04 -16.64
N ASN A 20 -13.81 -12.46 -16.47
CA ASN A 20 -14.48 -11.69 -17.50
C ASN A 20 -13.68 -10.43 -17.92
N LEU A 21 -13.03 -9.76 -16.97
CA LEU A 21 -12.20 -8.59 -17.26
C LEU A 21 -10.97 -9.00 -18.11
N ILE A 22 -10.31 -10.09 -17.75
CA ILE A 22 -9.14 -10.61 -18.48
C ILE A 22 -9.55 -10.99 -19.90
N SER A 23 -10.67 -11.71 -20.08
CA SER A 23 -11.13 -12.14 -21.41
C SER A 23 -11.43 -10.98 -22.36
N LYS A 24 -11.88 -9.83 -21.81
CA LYS A 24 -12.22 -8.62 -22.59
C LYS A 24 -11.03 -7.71 -22.88
N ASN A 25 -9.91 -7.85 -22.16
CA ASN A 25 -8.76 -6.94 -22.22
C ASN A 25 -7.46 -7.68 -22.61
N GLN A 26 -7.49 -8.45 -23.68
CA GLN A 26 -6.34 -9.26 -24.13
C GLN A 26 -5.11 -8.43 -24.58
N ASN A 27 -5.28 -7.14 -24.77
CA ASN A 27 -4.20 -6.20 -25.12
C ASN A 27 -3.44 -5.66 -23.91
N ILE A 28 -3.85 -6.01 -22.69
CA ILE A 28 -3.20 -5.63 -21.44
C ILE A 28 -2.67 -6.90 -20.77
N GLU A 29 -1.43 -6.88 -20.32
CA GLU A 29 -0.88 -7.98 -19.55
C GLU A 29 -1.49 -7.99 -18.15
N ILE A 30 -2.42 -8.92 -17.91
CA ILE A 30 -3.08 -9.12 -16.62
C ILE A 30 -2.69 -10.50 -16.09
N LYS A 31 -2.00 -10.52 -14.94
CA LYS A 31 -1.68 -11.74 -14.20
C LYS A 31 -2.72 -11.93 -13.10
N TYR A 32 -3.38 -13.08 -13.04
CA TYR A 32 -4.35 -13.40 -11.99
C TYR A 32 -3.81 -14.49 -11.07
N ILE A 33 -3.77 -14.21 -9.78
CA ILE A 33 -3.35 -15.13 -8.73
C ILE A 33 -4.52 -15.34 -7.77
N LEU A 34 -4.96 -16.59 -7.63
CA LEU A 34 -6.01 -16.98 -6.70
C LEU A 34 -5.40 -17.78 -5.55
N HIS A 35 -5.55 -17.32 -4.32
CA HIS A 35 -5.19 -18.08 -3.14
C HIS A 35 -6.23 -19.15 -2.83
N SER A 36 -5.80 -20.33 -2.38
CA SER A 36 -6.70 -21.44 -1.99
C SER A 36 -7.40 -21.17 -0.65
N ILE A 37 -6.83 -20.32 0.19
CA ILE A 37 -7.38 -19.91 1.48
C ILE A 37 -7.14 -18.41 1.70
N ASN A 38 -8.00 -17.76 2.48
CA ASN A 38 -7.78 -16.36 2.86
C ASN A 38 -6.65 -16.27 3.88
N THR A 39 -5.58 -15.58 3.52
CA THR A 39 -4.38 -15.39 4.35
C THR A 39 -4.13 -13.94 4.76
N GLY A 40 -4.87 -13.01 4.18
CA GLY A 40 -4.89 -11.58 4.49
C GLY A 40 -4.14 -10.70 3.49
N LYS A 41 -4.41 -9.40 3.55
CA LYS A 41 -3.90 -8.36 2.63
C LYS A 41 -2.38 -8.45 2.42
N GLY A 42 -1.59 -8.57 3.49
CA GLY A 42 -0.14 -8.67 3.39
C GLY A 42 0.31 -9.87 2.56
N SER A 43 -0.32 -11.05 2.74
CA SER A 43 -0.02 -12.24 1.91
C SER A 43 -0.36 -12.03 0.44
N ALA A 44 -1.47 -11.35 0.14
CA ALA A 44 -1.83 -11.01 -1.23
C ALA A 44 -0.78 -10.08 -1.85
N ILE A 45 -0.32 -9.08 -1.10
CA ILE A 45 0.75 -8.17 -1.52
C ILE A 45 2.05 -8.95 -1.77
N HIS A 46 2.44 -9.88 -0.89
CA HIS A 46 3.64 -10.71 -1.09
C HIS A 46 3.57 -11.52 -2.40
N SER A 47 2.41 -12.09 -2.70
CA SER A 47 2.21 -12.82 -3.96
C SER A 47 2.31 -11.92 -5.18
N GLY A 48 1.74 -10.71 -5.10
CA GLY A 48 1.83 -9.69 -6.14
C GLY A 48 3.28 -9.22 -6.37
N ILE A 49 4.01 -8.91 -5.32
CA ILE A 49 5.43 -8.50 -5.38
C ILE A 49 6.28 -9.57 -6.05
N LYS A 50 6.09 -10.83 -5.68
CA LYS A 50 6.84 -11.95 -6.26
C LYS A 50 6.58 -12.14 -7.76
N ALA A 51 5.38 -11.81 -8.22
CA ALA A 51 4.99 -11.93 -9.62
C ALA A 51 5.31 -10.69 -10.47
N ALA A 52 5.68 -9.57 -9.84
CA ALA A 52 5.98 -8.31 -10.51
C ALA A 52 7.26 -8.41 -11.35
N THR A 53 7.19 -7.91 -12.60
CA THR A 53 8.32 -7.91 -13.56
C THR A 53 8.64 -6.51 -14.07
N GLY A 54 7.80 -5.50 -13.83
CA GLY A 54 8.04 -4.11 -14.21
C GLY A 54 9.14 -3.45 -13.38
N ASP A 55 9.68 -2.34 -13.85
CA ASP A 55 10.75 -1.59 -13.16
C ASP A 55 10.25 -0.99 -11.83
N PHE A 56 8.98 -0.64 -11.78
CA PHE A 56 8.33 -0.05 -10.62
C PHE A 56 7.06 -0.83 -10.25
N THR A 57 6.83 -1.00 -8.97
CA THR A 57 5.63 -1.64 -8.42
C THR A 57 4.87 -0.65 -7.55
N ILE A 58 3.58 -0.50 -7.80
CA ILE A 58 2.65 0.23 -6.92
C ILE A 58 1.60 -0.73 -6.38
N ILE A 59 1.21 -0.51 -5.13
CA ILE A 59 0.13 -1.26 -4.49
C ILE A 59 -1.16 -0.48 -4.66
N GLN A 60 -2.19 -1.12 -5.21
CA GLN A 60 -3.52 -0.57 -5.39
C GLN A 60 -4.55 -1.44 -4.66
N ASP A 61 -5.20 -0.88 -3.66
CA ASP A 61 -6.37 -1.53 -3.06
C ASP A 61 -7.57 -1.49 -4.03
N ALA A 62 -8.35 -2.55 -4.06
CA ALA A 62 -9.50 -2.70 -4.97
C ALA A 62 -10.79 -2.09 -4.40
N ASP A 63 -10.70 -1.06 -3.57
CA ASP A 63 -11.83 -0.52 -2.81
C ASP A 63 -12.28 0.88 -3.22
N LEU A 64 -11.71 1.43 -4.28
CA LEU A 64 -12.00 2.76 -4.85
C LEU A 64 -11.72 3.94 -3.89
N GLU A 65 -10.97 3.73 -2.82
CA GLU A 65 -10.59 4.82 -1.90
C GLU A 65 -9.47 5.70 -2.48
N TYR A 66 -8.68 5.16 -3.43
CA TYR A 66 -7.59 5.85 -4.11
C TYR A 66 -7.87 5.97 -5.61
N ASP A 67 -7.49 7.10 -6.20
CA ASP A 67 -7.68 7.37 -7.62
C ASP A 67 -6.50 6.80 -8.45
N PRO A 68 -6.74 5.83 -9.36
CA PRO A 68 -5.68 5.29 -10.21
C PRO A 68 -5.02 6.33 -11.15
N TYR A 69 -5.66 7.44 -11.45
CA TYR A 69 -5.04 8.52 -12.24
C TYR A 69 -3.88 9.19 -11.50
N GLU A 70 -3.85 9.15 -10.17
CA GLU A 70 -2.79 9.71 -9.35
C GLU A 70 -1.51 8.84 -9.31
N ILE A 71 -1.54 7.64 -9.87
CA ILE A 71 -0.32 6.82 -10.08
C ILE A 71 0.77 7.63 -10.80
N ASN A 72 0.39 8.52 -11.73
CA ASN A 72 1.33 9.37 -12.45
C ASN A 72 2.02 10.39 -11.52
N ILE A 73 1.35 10.82 -10.45
CA ILE A 73 1.94 11.75 -9.45
C ILE A 73 3.05 11.03 -8.68
N LEU A 74 2.80 9.76 -8.29
CA LEU A 74 3.80 8.94 -7.60
C LEU A 74 4.98 8.55 -8.52
N LEU A 75 4.70 8.30 -9.81
CA LEU A 75 5.74 7.95 -10.78
C LEU A 75 6.71 9.10 -11.07
N LYS A 76 6.25 10.35 -11.04
CA LYS A 76 7.07 11.48 -11.45
C LYS A 76 8.42 11.58 -10.72
N PRO A 77 8.52 11.53 -9.37
CA PRO A 77 9.80 11.61 -8.67
C PRO A 77 10.79 10.48 -9.02
N VAL A 78 10.29 9.27 -9.38
CA VAL A 78 11.16 8.16 -9.77
C VAL A 78 11.63 8.27 -11.22
N ILE A 79 10.76 8.72 -12.13
CA ILE A 79 11.13 8.95 -13.54
C ILE A 79 12.15 10.08 -13.64
N ASP A 80 11.98 11.14 -12.85
CA ASP A 80 12.92 12.28 -12.78
C ASP A 80 14.25 11.90 -12.09
N GLY A 81 14.38 10.65 -11.61
CA GLY A 81 15.61 10.13 -11.02
C GLY A 81 15.86 10.57 -9.57
N HIS A 82 14.88 11.18 -8.90
CA HIS A 82 15.01 11.69 -7.54
C HIS A 82 14.71 10.64 -6.46
N ALA A 83 13.76 9.73 -6.72
CA ALA A 83 13.26 8.80 -5.72
C ALA A 83 13.49 7.33 -6.11
N ASP A 84 13.60 6.48 -5.10
CA ASP A 84 13.58 5.03 -5.21
C ASP A 84 12.26 4.45 -4.67
N VAL A 85 11.63 5.20 -3.73
CA VAL A 85 10.33 4.90 -3.13
C VAL A 85 9.53 6.18 -3.00
N VAL A 86 8.23 6.13 -3.31
CA VAL A 86 7.32 7.27 -3.16
C VAL A 86 6.06 6.86 -2.39
N TYR A 87 5.75 7.61 -1.34
CA TYR A 87 4.53 7.50 -0.55
C TYR A 87 3.49 8.50 -1.04
N GLY A 88 2.26 8.05 -1.22
CA GLY A 88 1.12 8.94 -1.46
C GLY A 88 0.46 9.30 -0.12
N SER A 89 0.60 10.54 0.33
CA SER A 89 0.01 10.98 1.60
C SER A 89 -1.39 11.54 1.42
N ARG A 90 -2.29 11.11 2.30
CA ARG A 90 -3.66 11.64 2.43
C ARG A 90 -3.70 12.96 3.19
N PHE A 91 -2.58 13.37 3.79
CA PHE A 91 -2.47 14.56 4.66
C PHE A 91 -1.55 15.64 4.10
N LEU A 92 -0.85 15.37 3.01
CA LEU A 92 0.04 16.30 2.33
C LEU A 92 -0.65 16.90 1.12
N GLY A 93 -0.56 18.24 0.97
CA GLY A 93 -1.00 18.95 -0.23
C GLY A 93 -2.46 19.37 -0.23
N SER A 94 -2.95 19.76 -1.42
CA SER A 94 -4.26 20.37 -1.65
C SER A 94 -5.26 19.47 -2.36
N SER A 95 -4.95 18.18 -2.53
CA SER A 95 -5.86 17.23 -3.18
C SER A 95 -7.12 17.01 -2.36
N ALA A 96 -8.24 16.73 -3.04
CA ALA A 96 -9.51 16.52 -2.38
C ALA A 96 -9.47 15.24 -1.51
N HIS A 97 -9.96 15.34 -0.29
CA HIS A 97 -10.13 14.20 0.59
C HIS A 97 -11.43 14.30 1.35
N ARG A 98 -12.08 13.15 1.56
CA ARG A 98 -13.30 13.09 2.35
C ARG A 98 -12.99 13.34 3.81
N ILE A 99 -13.68 14.29 4.42
CA ILE A 99 -13.57 14.53 5.86
C ILE A 99 -14.25 13.38 6.59
N LEU A 100 -13.43 12.59 7.29
CA LEU A 100 -13.88 11.44 8.07
C LEU A 100 -13.52 11.60 9.55
N PHE A 101 -13.66 10.54 10.28
CA PHE A 101 -13.58 10.47 11.73
C PHE A 101 -12.30 11.07 12.33
N PHE A 102 -12.48 12.03 13.23
CA PHE A 102 -11.41 12.71 13.95
C PHE A 102 -10.44 11.72 14.63
N TRP A 103 -10.97 10.74 15.38
CA TRP A 103 -10.15 9.77 16.11
C TRP A 103 -9.32 8.87 15.20
N HIS A 104 -9.79 8.56 14.01
CA HIS A 104 -9.00 7.83 13.01
C HIS A 104 -7.81 8.65 12.51
N SER A 105 -8.00 9.95 12.30
CA SER A 105 -6.91 10.85 11.92
C SER A 105 -5.87 10.98 13.04
N ILE A 106 -6.31 11.09 14.31
CA ILE A 106 -5.40 11.12 15.46
C ILE A 106 -4.63 9.79 15.56
N GLY A 107 -5.32 8.66 15.45
CA GLY A 107 -4.67 7.34 15.49
C GLY A 107 -3.60 7.18 14.40
N ASN A 108 -3.92 7.56 13.16
CA ASN A 108 -2.98 7.49 12.06
C ASN A 108 -1.76 8.43 12.26
N LYS A 109 -1.99 9.66 12.69
CA LYS A 109 -0.90 10.61 13.03
C LYS A 109 -0.01 10.07 14.14
N TYR A 110 -0.60 9.43 15.16
CA TYR A 110 0.16 8.82 16.25
C TYR A 110 1.02 7.65 15.75
N LEU A 111 0.47 6.75 14.93
CA LEU A 111 1.22 5.63 14.33
C LEU A 111 2.36 6.14 13.43
N THR A 112 2.07 7.14 12.61
CA THR A 112 3.08 7.78 11.76
C THR A 112 4.18 8.46 12.58
N PHE A 113 3.81 9.20 13.64
CA PHE A 113 4.78 9.80 14.56
C PHE A 113 5.68 8.75 15.21
N LEU A 114 5.09 7.67 15.72
CA LEU A 114 5.84 6.58 16.33
C LEU A 114 6.79 5.92 15.33
N SER A 115 6.30 5.64 14.12
CA SER A 115 7.14 5.11 13.04
C SER A 115 8.30 6.03 12.71
N ASN A 116 8.04 7.33 12.52
CA ASN A 116 9.07 8.33 12.22
C ASN A 116 10.16 8.40 13.30
N MET A 117 9.77 8.31 14.58
CA MET A 117 10.70 8.33 15.69
C MET A 117 11.69 7.15 15.63
N PHE A 118 11.23 5.95 15.25
CA PHE A 118 12.09 4.77 15.18
C PHE A 118 12.86 4.65 13.86
N THR A 119 12.32 5.17 12.76
CA THR A 119 12.93 5.06 11.43
C THR A 119 13.79 6.27 11.05
N ASN A 120 13.75 7.34 11.85
CA ASN A 120 14.33 8.65 11.53
C ASN A 120 13.83 9.22 10.19
N LEU A 121 12.58 8.91 9.82
CA LEU A 121 11.89 9.50 8.67
C LEU A 121 11.00 10.67 9.12
N ASN A 122 10.49 11.43 8.17
CA ASN A 122 9.56 12.54 8.43
C ASN A 122 8.34 12.42 7.50
N LEU A 123 7.71 11.24 7.48
CA LEU A 123 6.48 10.98 6.72
C LEU A 123 5.30 11.70 7.38
N THR A 124 4.32 12.08 6.57
CA THR A 124 3.03 12.57 7.06
C THR A 124 1.96 11.46 7.12
N ASP A 125 2.16 10.36 6.36
CA ASP A 125 1.21 9.25 6.26
C ASP A 125 1.90 7.89 6.04
N MET A 126 2.33 7.22 7.11
CA MET A 126 2.95 5.90 7.02
C MET A 126 1.94 4.81 6.63
N GLU A 127 0.68 4.94 7.04
CA GLU A 127 -0.37 3.94 6.86
C GLU A 127 -1.05 4.00 5.46
N THR A 128 -0.61 4.88 4.57
CA THR A 128 -1.16 4.93 3.19
C THR A 128 -0.96 3.60 2.46
N CYS A 129 -1.94 3.18 1.66
CA CYS A 129 -1.75 2.06 0.74
C CYS A 129 -0.89 2.46 -0.47
N TYR A 130 -1.07 3.68 -0.99
CA TYR A 130 -0.34 4.16 -2.15
C TYR A 130 1.14 4.33 -1.86
N LYS A 131 1.88 3.27 -2.13
CA LYS A 131 3.35 3.23 -2.07
C LYS A 131 3.88 2.69 -3.38
N LEU A 132 4.74 3.45 -4.03
CA LEU A 132 5.44 3.06 -5.23
C LEU A 132 6.90 2.76 -4.91
N PHE A 133 7.42 1.69 -5.46
CA PHE A 133 8.77 1.21 -5.22
C PHE A 133 9.49 0.88 -6.52
N LYS A 134 10.80 1.00 -6.56
CA LYS A 134 11.59 0.21 -7.50
C LYS A 134 11.38 -1.26 -7.19
N THR A 135 10.94 -2.04 -8.17
CA THR A 135 10.61 -3.46 -7.99
C THR A 135 11.79 -4.26 -7.44
N SER A 136 13.00 -3.98 -7.92
CA SER A 136 14.21 -4.64 -7.43
C SER A 136 14.47 -4.41 -5.94
N ILE A 137 14.15 -3.23 -5.40
CA ILE A 137 14.26 -2.95 -3.97
C ILE A 137 13.21 -3.74 -3.21
N LEU A 138 11.96 -3.68 -3.66
CA LEU A 138 10.84 -4.31 -2.99
C LEU A 138 10.98 -5.84 -2.92
N GLN A 139 11.45 -6.47 -3.99
CA GLN A 139 11.65 -7.92 -4.06
C GLN A 139 12.81 -8.43 -3.20
N ASN A 140 13.77 -7.57 -2.86
CA ASN A 140 14.89 -7.92 -1.97
C ASN A 140 14.55 -7.75 -0.49
N ILE A 141 13.36 -7.25 -0.15
CA ILE A 141 12.90 -7.11 1.23
C ILE A 141 12.09 -8.35 1.61
N GLU A 142 12.58 -9.10 2.60
CA GLU A 142 11.79 -10.19 3.18
C GLU A 142 10.64 -9.62 4.02
N LEU A 143 9.41 -9.90 3.63
CA LEU A 143 8.19 -9.45 4.29
C LEU A 143 7.53 -10.61 5.04
N ASN A 144 7.11 -10.38 6.29
CA ASN A 144 6.59 -11.40 7.19
C ASN A 144 5.12 -11.18 7.57
N GLU A 145 4.66 -9.93 7.61
CA GLU A 145 3.30 -9.63 8.06
C GLU A 145 2.26 -9.95 6.97
N LYS A 146 1.31 -10.80 7.33
CA LYS A 146 0.31 -11.32 6.39
C LYS A 146 -0.96 -10.47 6.31
N ARG A 147 -1.17 -9.52 7.25
CA ARG A 147 -2.36 -8.68 7.35
C ARG A 147 -1.98 -7.20 7.34
N PHE A 148 -2.61 -6.39 8.21
CA PHE A 148 -2.42 -4.92 8.32
C PHE A 148 -1.10 -4.49 9.01
N GLY A 149 -0.15 -5.39 9.24
CA GLY A 149 1.19 -5.06 9.69
C GLY A 149 2.17 -4.78 8.55
N PHE A 150 1.74 -4.87 7.29
CA PHE A 150 2.58 -4.65 6.13
C PHE A 150 3.14 -3.21 6.07
N GLU A 151 2.29 -2.21 6.26
CA GLU A 151 2.66 -0.81 6.15
C GLU A 151 3.78 -0.42 7.14
N PRO A 152 3.69 -0.70 8.44
CA PRO A 152 4.81 -0.43 9.37
C PRO A 152 6.02 -1.34 9.13
N GLU A 153 5.84 -2.60 8.73
CA GLU A 153 6.96 -3.49 8.43
C GLU A 153 7.79 -2.98 7.25
N ILE A 154 7.14 -2.68 6.11
CA ILE A 154 7.83 -2.23 4.91
C ILE A 154 8.54 -0.89 5.15
N THR A 155 7.91 0.04 5.89
CA THR A 155 8.49 1.34 6.23
C THR A 155 9.75 1.18 7.07
N ALA A 156 9.71 0.33 8.11
CA ALA A 156 10.87 0.04 8.95
C ALA A 156 12.02 -0.62 8.17
N LYS A 157 11.72 -1.53 7.26
CA LYS A 157 12.74 -2.24 6.47
C LYS A 157 13.37 -1.36 5.40
N ILE A 158 12.58 -0.52 4.74
CA ILE A 158 13.08 0.44 3.74
C ILE A 158 14.00 1.47 4.40
N SER A 159 13.64 1.99 5.55
CA SER A 159 14.44 3.02 6.25
C SER A 159 15.86 2.55 6.59
N LYS A 160 16.07 1.24 6.69
CA LYS A 160 17.39 0.63 6.98
C LYS A 160 18.27 0.47 5.74
N ILE A 161 17.75 0.70 4.53
CA ILE A 161 18.51 0.58 3.30
C ILE A 161 19.40 1.82 3.12
N LYS A 162 20.71 1.62 3.11
CA LYS A 162 21.67 2.70 2.98
C LYS A 162 21.51 3.45 1.65
N GLY A 163 21.34 4.76 1.72
CA GLY A 163 21.24 5.64 0.54
C GLY A 163 19.87 5.59 -0.16
N ILE A 164 18.87 4.95 0.43
CA ILE A 164 17.50 4.96 -0.10
C ILE A 164 16.94 6.39 -0.16
N ARG A 165 16.30 6.71 -1.27
CA ARG A 165 15.66 8.02 -1.49
C ARG A 165 14.16 7.86 -1.44
N ILE A 166 13.56 8.30 -0.34
CA ILE A 166 12.12 8.21 -0.08
C ILE A 166 11.53 9.61 -0.29
N TYR A 167 10.47 9.67 -1.09
CA TYR A 167 9.71 10.89 -1.35
C TYR A 167 8.26 10.69 -0.91
N GLU A 168 7.58 11.79 -0.62
CA GLU A 168 6.16 11.79 -0.29
C GLU A 168 5.45 12.82 -1.17
N VAL A 169 4.29 12.45 -1.73
CA VAL A 169 3.44 13.30 -2.58
C VAL A 169 2.02 13.31 -2.07
N GLY A 170 1.31 14.42 -2.19
CA GLY A 170 -0.09 14.52 -1.81
C GLY A 170 -0.99 13.80 -2.82
N ILE A 171 -1.98 13.06 -2.31
CA ILE A 171 -2.98 12.34 -3.10
C ILE A 171 -4.40 12.62 -2.59
N SER A 172 -5.39 12.36 -3.44
CA SER A 172 -6.81 12.35 -3.06
C SER A 172 -7.16 11.13 -2.22
N TYR A 173 -8.18 11.24 -1.40
CA TYR A 173 -8.68 10.12 -0.62
C TYR A 173 -10.19 10.14 -0.47
N TYR A 174 -10.86 9.10 -0.96
CA TYR A 174 -12.31 8.92 -0.94
C TYR A 174 -12.73 7.87 0.08
N GLY A 175 -12.25 8.03 1.32
CA GLY A 175 -12.40 7.04 2.39
C GLY A 175 -13.87 6.64 2.64
N ARG A 176 -14.07 5.37 3.00
CA ARG A 176 -15.37 4.78 3.32
C ARG A 176 -15.71 4.89 4.80
N THR A 177 -17.00 4.94 5.10
CA THR A 177 -17.54 4.77 6.46
C THR A 177 -17.68 3.27 6.79
N TYR A 178 -17.97 2.96 8.05
CA TYR A 178 -18.24 1.58 8.46
C TYR A 178 -19.46 0.98 7.76
N SER A 179 -20.50 1.80 7.52
CA SER A 179 -21.68 1.39 6.74
C SER A 179 -21.38 1.13 5.26
N GLU A 180 -20.30 1.73 4.74
CA GLU A 180 -19.79 1.52 3.38
C GLU A 180 -18.73 0.40 3.30
N GLY A 181 -18.55 -0.39 4.37
CA GLY A 181 -17.71 -1.58 4.38
C GLY A 181 -16.27 -1.40 4.85
N LYS A 182 -15.95 -0.32 5.59
CA LYS A 182 -14.62 -0.17 6.22
C LYS A 182 -14.36 -1.30 7.21
N LYS A 183 -13.24 -2.00 7.05
CA LYS A 183 -12.88 -3.20 7.84
C LYS A 183 -11.88 -2.95 8.95
N ILE A 184 -11.10 -1.87 8.90
CA ILE A 184 -10.05 -1.56 9.87
C ILE A 184 -10.68 -1.17 11.21
N ASN A 185 -10.15 -1.72 12.31
CA ASN A 185 -10.63 -1.48 13.66
C ASN A 185 -9.46 -1.15 14.63
N TRP A 186 -9.78 -0.82 15.90
CA TRP A 186 -8.77 -0.44 16.89
C TRP A 186 -7.72 -1.52 17.19
N LYS A 187 -8.04 -2.82 17.02
CA LYS A 187 -7.08 -3.92 17.20
C LYS A 187 -5.95 -3.87 16.16
N ASP A 188 -6.26 -3.40 14.95
CA ASP A 188 -5.26 -3.22 13.90
C ASP A 188 -4.25 -2.13 14.27
N GLY A 189 -4.70 -1.08 14.98
CA GLY A 189 -3.82 -0.05 15.52
C GLY A 189 -2.81 -0.61 16.53
N PHE A 190 -3.23 -1.47 17.47
CA PHE A 190 -2.29 -2.15 18.39
C PHE A 190 -1.33 -3.07 17.65
N LYS A 191 -1.80 -3.76 16.62
CA LYS A 191 -0.93 -4.59 15.80
C LYS A 191 0.10 -3.74 15.04
N ALA A 192 -0.28 -2.56 14.55
CA ALA A 192 0.64 -1.63 13.91
C ALA A 192 1.74 -1.15 14.90
N ILE A 193 1.38 -0.77 16.13
CA ILE A 193 2.35 -0.42 17.18
C ILE A 193 3.32 -1.58 17.42
N TYR A 194 2.80 -2.80 17.58
CA TYR A 194 3.63 -3.98 17.75
C TYR A 194 4.61 -4.17 16.58
N CYS A 195 4.14 -4.00 15.33
CA CYS A 195 5.00 -4.12 14.15
C CYS A 195 6.05 -3.01 14.08
N ILE A 196 5.69 -1.76 14.41
CA ILE A 196 6.65 -0.65 14.49
C ILE A 196 7.80 -1.02 15.46
N LEU A 197 7.47 -1.49 16.65
CA LEU A 197 8.50 -1.89 17.63
C LEU A 197 9.30 -3.10 17.14
N LYS A 198 8.63 -4.17 16.74
CA LYS A 198 9.24 -5.44 16.31
C LYS A 198 10.28 -5.27 15.20
N TYR A 199 10.01 -4.41 14.22
CA TYR A 199 10.86 -4.26 13.04
C TYR A 199 11.90 -3.15 13.16
N ASN A 200 11.87 -2.35 14.23
CA ASN A 200 12.85 -1.28 14.46
C ASN A 200 13.80 -1.56 15.62
N ILE A 201 13.39 -2.35 16.60
CA ILE A 201 14.22 -2.82 17.69
C ILE A 201 14.80 -4.19 17.34
#